data_49ffa4887a735641ce1261984f95c624
#
_entry.id   49ffa4887a735641ce1261984f95c624
#
_cell.length_a   1.000
_cell.length_b   1.000
_cell.length_c   1.000
_cell.angle_alpha   90.00
_cell.angle_beta   90.00
_cell.angle_gamma   90.00
#
_symmetry.space_group_name_H-M   'P 1'
#
loop_
_entity.id
_entity.type
_entity.pdbx_description
1 polymer ?
#
loop_
_entity_poly.entity_id
_entity_poly.type
_entity_poly.pdbx_seq_one_letter_code
_entity_poly.pdbx_strand_id
1 'polypeptide(L)'
;MKIAIAQTEICFEEPEKNLRTAESWIEQAAQEGADAIFFPEMSFTGFSMHVEKVAAYVNPIRQTMCRLAAQEHIAIGYGWTSCKSGGKGENHYTILGKSGEVLSDYVKIHPFSYGGEERL
;
A
#
# COMPACT_ATOMS: atom_id res chain seq x y z
N MET A 1 13.93 12.68 -13.28
CA MET A 1 12.91 11.84 -12.61
C MET A 1 12.08 12.67 -11.65
N LYS A 2 10.77 12.53 -11.72
CA LYS A 2 9.84 13.23 -10.83
C LYS A 2 9.12 12.22 -9.95
N ILE A 3 9.17 12.41 -8.64
CA ILE A 3 8.56 11.50 -7.65
C ILE A 3 7.49 12.25 -6.87
N ALA A 4 6.32 11.65 -6.74
CA ALA A 4 5.24 12.12 -5.89
C ALA A 4 5.26 11.37 -4.56
N ILE A 5 5.06 12.09 -3.47
CA ILE A 5 4.90 11.52 -2.14
C ILE A 5 3.46 11.78 -1.70
N ALA A 6 2.72 10.73 -1.45
CA ALA A 6 1.32 10.82 -1.05
C ALA A 6 1.22 10.89 0.48
N GLN A 7 1.02 12.08 1.02
CA GLN A 7 0.69 12.29 2.44
C GLN A 7 -0.83 12.36 2.55
N THR A 8 -1.45 11.19 2.56
CA THR A 8 -2.90 11.08 2.58
C THR A 8 -3.46 11.01 4.00
N GLU A 9 -4.66 11.52 4.18
CA GLU A 9 -5.43 11.25 5.37
C GLU A 9 -6.02 9.83 5.24
N ILE A 10 -5.46 8.88 5.97
CA ILE A 10 -5.89 7.48 5.92
C ILE A 10 -7.13 7.32 6.82
N CYS A 11 -8.23 6.83 6.25
CA CYS A 11 -9.40 6.44 7.03
C CYS A 11 -9.15 5.07 7.62
N PHE A 12 -9.07 5.00 8.95
CA PHE A 12 -8.69 3.79 9.68
C PHE A 12 -9.64 2.62 9.37
N GLU A 13 -9.06 1.50 8.92
CA GLU A 13 -9.78 0.27 8.56
C GLU A 13 -10.89 0.45 7.51
N GLU A 14 -10.76 1.46 6.63
CA GLU A 14 -11.69 1.68 5.52
C GLU A 14 -10.97 1.59 4.16
N PRO A 15 -10.52 0.37 3.76
CA PRO A 15 -9.69 0.22 2.55
C PRO A 15 -10.34 0.70 1.26
N GLU A 16 -11.63 0.48 1.11
CA GLU A 16 -12.35 0.89 -0.10
C GLU A 16 -12.32 2.41 -0.29
N LYS A 17 -12.51 3.14 0.79
CA LYS A 17 -12.47 4.61 0.78
C LYS A 17 -11.04 5.10 0.52
N ASN A 18 -10.05 4.47 1.15
CA ASN A 18 -8.65 4.81 0.98
C ASN A 18 -8.18 4.52 -0.45
N LEU A 19 -8.65 3.43 -1.07
CA LEU A 19 -8.33 3.10 -2.45
C LEU A 19 -8.91 4.12 -3.44
N ARG A 20 -10.12 4.61 -3.22
CA ARG A 20 -10.70 5.67 -4.05
C ARG A 20 -9.89 6.96 -3.98
N THR A 21 -9.43 7.33 -2.79
CA THR A 21 -8.55 8.49 -2.59
C THR A 21 -7.22 8.27 -3.30
N ALA A 22 -6.64 7.07 -3.17
CA ALA A 22 -5.37 6.72 -3.81
C ALA A 22 -5.46 6.77 -5.34
N GLU A 23 -6.54 6.27 -5.93
CA GLU A 23 -6.77 6.33 -7.38
C GLU A 23 -6.72 7.78 -7.88
N SER A 24 -7.42 8.69 -7.20
CA SER A 24 -7.40 10.11 -7.53
C SER A 24 -5.98 10.71 -7.46
N TRP A 25 -5.21 10.37 -6.42
CA TRP A 25 -3.85 10.84 -6.26
C TRP A 25 -2.90 10.28 -7.33
N ILE A 26 -3.06 9.01 -7.69
CA ILE A 26 -2.25 8.37 -8.74
C ILE A 26 -2.51 9.03 -10.09
N GLU A 27 -3.77 9.25 -10.43
CA GLU A 27 -4.16 9.92 -11.67
C GLU A 27 -3.58 11.34 -11.72
N GLN A 28 -3.68 12.09 -10.65
CA GLN A 28 -3.14 13.44 -10.57
C GLN A 28 -1.61 13.45 -10.71
N ALA A 29 -0.92 12.56 -10.02
CA ALA A 29 0.53 12.44 -10.10
C ALA A 29 1.00 12.12 -11.52
N ALA A 30 0.29 11.20 -12.20
CA ALA A 30 0.58 10.85 -13.59
C ALA A 30 0.35 12.03 -14.53
N GLN A 31 -0.73 12.78 -14.36
CA GLN A 31 -1.02 13.99 -15.15
C GLN A 31 0.06 15.07 -14.96
N GLU A 32 0.64 15.17 -13.78
CA GLU A 32 1.72 16.09 -13.48
C GLU A 32 3.10 15.58 -13.91
N GLY A 33 3.17 14.45 -14.57
CA GLY A 33 4.38 13.87 -15.13
C GLY A 33 5.27 13.14 -14.13
N ALA A 34 4.72 12.68 -13.01
CA ALA A 34 5.49 11.90 -12.05
C ALA A 34 5.84 10.51 -12.62
N ASP A 35 7.05 10.05 -12.36
CA ASP A 35 7.53 8.71 -12.73
C ASP A 35 7.12 7.68 -11.70
N ALA A 36 6.94 8.09 -10.45
CA ALA A 36 6.57 7.22 -9.34
C ALA A 36 5.76 8.00 -8.30
N ILE A 37 4.89 7.27 -7.59
CA ILE A 37 4.19 7.77 -6.41
C ILE A 37 4.36 6.77 -5.26
N PHE A 38 4.66 7.29 -4.07
CA PHE A 38 4.85 6.47 -2.87
C PHE A 38 3.81 6.82 -1.82
N PHE A 39 3.12 5.79 -1.35
CA PHE A 39 2.16 5.86 -0.24
C PHE A 39 2.84 5.45 1.07
N PRO A 40 2.25 5.80 2.23
CA PRO A 40 2.85 5.49 3.53
C PRO A 40 2.72 4.01 3.90
N GLU A 41 3.35 3.63 5.02
CA GLU A 41 3.19 2.33 5.66
C GLU A 41 1.71 2.02 5.90
N MET A 42 1.30 0.77 5.67
CA MET A 42 -0.11 0.35 5.79
C MET A 42 -1.06 1.34 5.11
N SER A 43 -0.79 1.61 3.84
CA SER A 43 -1.32 2.74 3.06
C SER A 43 -2.83 2.87 3.05
N PHE A 44 -3.55 1.74 3.05
CA PHE A 44 -4.99 1.73 2.77
C PHE A 44 -5.84 1.22 3.93
N THR A 45 -5.20 0.86 5.04
CA THR A 45 -5.89 0.36 6.23
C THR A 45 -5.62 1.20 7.47
N GLY A 46 -4.53 1.97 7.46
CA GLY A 46 -3.95 2.56 8.64
C GLY A 46 -3.18 1.50 9.45
N PHE A 47 -2.51 1.95 10.50
CA PHE A 47 -1.70 1.09 11.37
C PHE A 47 -2.62 0.26 12.29
N SER A 48 -3.27 -0.76 11.70
CA SER A 48 -4.23 -1.62 12.40
C SER A 48 -3.55 -2.90 12.90
N MET A 49 -3.90 -3.31 14.11
CA MET A 49 -3.50 -4.59 14.70
C MET A 49 -4.54 -5.71 14.45
N HIS A 50 -5.65 -5.39 13.79
CA HIS A 50 -6.67 -6.37 13.42
C HIS A 50 -6.27 -7.08 12.11
N VAL A 51 -5.23 -7.91 12.19
CA VAL A 51 -4.54 -8.53 11.04
C VAL A 51 -5.49 -9.27 10.10
N GLU A 52 -6.37 -10.11 10.63
CA GLU A 52 -7.29 -10.89 9.80
C GLU A 52 -8.24 -9.99 9.00
N LYS A 53 -8.72 -8.92 9.64
CA LYS A 53 -9.62 -7.96 9.01
C LYS A 53 -8.94 -7.24 7.84
N VAL A 54 -7.73 -6.73 8.06
CA VAL A 54 -7.02 -5.96 7.02
C VAL A 54 -6.43 -6.85 5.94
N ALA A 55 -6.01 -8.06 6.29
CA ALA A 55 -5.48 -9.03 5.33
C ALA A 55 -6.53 -9.52 4.31
N ALA A 56 -7.81 -9.45 4.65
CA ALA A 56 -8.90 -9.78 3.73
C ALA A 56 -8.91 -8.88 2.48
N TYR A 57 -8.30 -7.70 2.55
CA TYR A 57 -8.25 -6.73 1.45
C TYR A 57 -6.96 -6.79 0.62
N VAL A 58 -6.06 -7.72 0.91
CA VAL A 58 -4.76 -7.86 0.21
C VAL A 58 -4.95 -7.96 -1.30
N ASN A 59 -5.81 -8.86 -1.77
CA ASN A 59 -6.03 -9.07 -3.19
C ASN A 59 -6.72 -7.88 -3.87
N PRO A 60 -7.81 -7.32 -3.35
CA PRO A 60 -8.39 -6.10 -3.91
C PRO A 60 -7.40 -4.93 -4.00
N ILE A 61 -6.60 -4.72 -2.96
CA ILE A 61 -5.56 -3.67 -2.94
C ILE A 61 -4.54 -3.92 -4.04
N ARG A 62 -3.98 -5.14 -4.12
CA ARG A 62 -2.98 -5.49 -5.12
C ARG A 62 -3.51 -5.33 -6.55
N GLN A 63 -4.70 -5.84 -6.81
CA GLN A 63 -5.33 -5.75 -8.13
C GLN A 63 -5.51 -4.28 -8.54
N THR A 64 -5.99 -3.44 -7.63
CA THR A 64 -6.17 -2.02 -7.88
C THR A 64 -4.85 -1.32 -8.16
N MET A 65 -3.82 -1.57 -7.35
CA MET A 65 -2.51 -0.94 -7.54
C MET A 65 -1.83 -1.39 -8.83
N CYS A 66 -1.86 -2.68 -9.15
CA CYS A 66 -1.30 -3.20 -10.41
C CYS A 66 -2.00 -2.60 -11.63
N ARG A 67 -3.33 -2.54 -11.59
CA ARG A 67 -4.13 -1.95 -12.67
C ARG A 67 -3.78 -0.47 -12.86
N LEU A 68 -3.73 0.30 -11.79
CA LEU A 68 -3.44 1.74 -11.86
C LEU A 68 -2.02 2.02 -12.33
N ALA A 69 -1.03 1.25 -11.87
CA ALA A 69 0.35 1.39 -12.32
C ALA A 69 0.45 1.22 -13.84
N ALA A 70 -0.15 0.16 -14.36
CA ALA A 70 -0.15 -0.12 -15.79
C ALA A 70 -0.96 0.90 -16.59
N GLN A 71 -2.15 1.24 -16.12
CA GLN A 71 -3.06 2.18 -16.80
C GLN A 71 -2.47 3.58 -16.89
N GLU A 72 -1.86 4.07 -15.81
CA GLU A 72 -1.32 5.42 -15.73
C GLU A 72 0.18 5.51 -16.06
N HIS A 73 0.84 4.39 -16.35
CA HIS A 73 2.28 4.30 -16.63
C HIS A 73 3.12 4.96 -15.55
N ILE A 74 2.81 4.67 -14.29
CA ILE A 74 3.50 5.23 -13.13
C ILE A 74 3.90 4.10 -12.17
N ALA A 75 5.11 4.16 -11.64
CA ALA A 75 5.54 3.23 -10.60
C ALA A 75 4.82 3.59 -9.28
N ILE A 76 4.43 2.58 -8.50
CA ILE A 76 3.68 2.77 -7.26
C ILE A 76 4.35 2.02 -6.12
N GLY A 77 4.65 2.73 -5.01
CA GLY A 77 5.05 2.12 -3.76
C GLY A 77 3.90 2.16 -2.76
N TYR A 78 3.57 1.02 -2.14
CA TYR A 78 2.47 0.97 -1.17
C TYR A 78 2.73 -0.05 -0.07
N GLY A 79 2.16 0.23 1.12
CA GLY A 79 2.25 -0.65 2.29
C GLY A 79 0.98 -1.48 2.46
N TRP A 80 1.13 -2.72 2.93
CA TRP A 80 0.03 -3.65 3.18
C TRP A 80 0.40 -4.69 4.21
N THR A 81 -0.59 -5.40 4.73
CA THR A 81 -0.40 -6.41 5.77
C THR A 81 -0.91 -7.76 5.28
N SER A 82 -0.07 -8.80 5.38
CA SER A 82 -0.49 -10.18 5.17
C SER A 82 -0.82 -10.84 6.51
N CYS A 83 -1.56 -11.95 6.44
CA CYS A 83 -1.81 -12.80 7.59
C CYS A 83 -1.28 -14.20 7.31
N LYS A 84 -0.36 -14.66 8.16
CA LYS A 84 0.16 -16.04 8.09
C LYS A 84 -0.75 -17.02 8.82
N SER A 85 -0.56 -18.30 8.54
CA SER A 85 -1.15 -19.39 9.33
C SER A 85 -0.74 -19.21 10.80
N GLY A 86 -1.72 -19.24 11.73
CA GLY A 86 -1.50 -18.95 13.13
C GLY A 86 -1.81 -17.51 13.54
N GLY A 87 -2.35 -16.69 12.64
CA GLY A 87 -2.82 -15.33 12.93
C GLY A 87 -1.74 -14.26 13.04
N LYS A 88 -0.49 -14.57 12.68
CA LYS A 88 0.59 -13.58 12.64
C LYS A 88 0.56 -12.77 11.36
N GLY A 89 0.68 -11.44 11.47
CA GLY A 89 0.78 -10.54 10.34
C GLY A 89 2.21 -10.24 9.95
N GLU A 90 2.37 -9.87 8.69
CA GLU A 90 3.61 -9.28 8.19
C GLU A 90 3.30 -7.93 7.57
N ASN A 91 4.11 -6.95 7.93
CA ASN A 91 3.99 -5.59 7.39
C ASN A 91 4.89 -5.49 6.15
N HIS A 92 4.28 -5.34 4.99
CA HIS A 92 4.95 -5.32 3.69
C HIS A 92 4.99 -3.92 3.10
N TYR A 93 6.02 -3.67 2.30
CA TYR A 93 6.06 -2.55 1.37
C TYR A 93 6.45 -3.05 -0.02
N THR A 94 5.57 -2.83 -0.99
CA THR A 94 5.74 -3.30 -2.36
C THR A 94 5.97 -2.11 -3.30
N ILE A 95 6.90 -2.27 -4.24
CA ILE A 95 7.09 -1.32 -5.33
C ILE A 95 6.71 -2.01 -6.65
N LEU A 96 5.78 -1.39 -7.36
CA LEU A 96 5.32 -1.82 -8.69
C LEU A 96 5.97 -0.95 -9.76
N GLY A 97 6.35 -1.56 -10.86
CA GLY A 97 6.82 -0.85 -12.05
C GLY A 97 5.66 -0.30 -12.89
N LYS A 98 6.01 0.46 -13.92
CA LYS A 98 5.05 1.14 -14.81
C LYS A 98 4.17 0.21 -15.64
N SER A 99 4.47 -1.08 -15.66
CA SER A 99 3.65 -2.12 -16.32
C SER A 99 2.83 -2.94 -15.32
N GLY A 100 2.84 -2.55 -14.05
CA GLY A 100 2.14 -3.25 -12.98
C GLY A 100 2.89 -4.47 -12.42
N GLU A 101 4.13 -4.71 -12.86
CA GLU A 101 4.96 -5.81 -12.34
C GLU A 101 5.52 -5.48 -10.95
N VAL A 102 5.71 -6.50 -10.11
CA VAL A 102 6.35 -6.34 -8.81
C VAL A 102 7.85 -6.21 -9.01
N LEU A 103 8.40 -5.05 -8.66
CA LEU A 103 9.85 -4.81 -8.70
C LEU A 103 10.51 -5.19 -7.37
N SER A 104 9.84 -4.97 -6.26
CA SER A 104 10.37 -5.23 -4.93
C SER A 104 9.24 -5.43 -3.94
N ASP A 105 9.45 -6.33 -2.97
CA ASP A 105 8.58 -6.51 -1.82
C ASP A 105 9.45 -6.68 -0.58
N TYR A 106 9.29 -5.77 0.37
CA TYR A 106 10.03 -5.76 1.63
C TYR A 106 9.10 -6.08 2.79
N VAL A 107 9.52 -7.01 3.64
CA VAL A 107 8.83 -7.32 4.89
C VAL A 107 9.57 -6.63 6.03
N LYS A 108 8.88 -5.84 6.81
CA LYS A 108 9.44 -5.10 7.94
C LYS A 108 10.06 -6.05 8.96
N ILE A 109 11.36 -5.86 9.21
CA ILE A 109 12.15 -6.71 10.11
C ILE A 109 12.04 -6.25 11.57
N HIS A 110 11.96 -4.94 11.79
CA HIS A 110 11.91 -4.34 13.13
C HIS A 110 10.50 -3.75 13.39
N PRO A 111 9.57 -4.56 13.93
CA PRO A 111 8.22 -4.08 14.22
C PRO A 111 8.23 -3.00 15.31
N PHE A 112 7.20 -2.14 15.29
CA PHE A 112 7.02 -1.07 16.26
C PHE A 112 6.44 -1.62 17.57
N SER A 113 7.32 -1.97 18.52
CA SER A 113 6.92 -2.65 19.77
C SER A 113 5.95 -1.83 20.63
N TYR A 114 6.12 -0.52 20.68
CA TYR A 114 5.20 0.37 21.44
C TYR A 114 3.78 0.35 20.88
N GLY A 115 3.62 0.07 19.58
CA GLY A 115 2.33 -0.09 18.95
C GLY A 115 1.76 -1.51 19.03
N GLY A 116 2.51 -2.45 19.60
CA GLY A 116 2.11 -3.85 19.69
C GLY A 116 2.35 -4.64 18.40
N GLU A 117 3.07 -4.09 17.43
CA GLU A 117 3.29 -4.72 16.12
C GLU A 117 3.98 -6.06 16.21
N GLU A 118 4.85 -6.27 17.22
CA GLU A 118 5.53 -7.55 17.42
C GLU A 118 4.58 -8.70 17.77
N ARG A 119 3.34 -8.39 18.08
CA ARG A 119 2.30 -9.40 18.40
C ARG A 119 1.53 -9.87 17.16
N LEU A 120 1.80 -9.29 16.02
CA LEU A 120 1.18 -9.64 14.75
C LEU A 120 1.60 -11.03 14.25
#